data_020f4e2be1e283ead834519c5852e327
#
_entry.id   020f4e2be1e283ead834519c5852e327
#
_cell.length_a   1.000
_cell.length_b   1.000
_cell.length_c   1.000
_cell.angle_alpha   90.00
_cell.angle_beta   90.00
_cell.angle_gamma   90.00
#
_symmetry.space_group_name_H-M   'P 1'
#
loop_
_entity.id
_entity.type
_entity.pdbx_description
1 polymer ?
#
loop_
_entity_poly.entity_id
_entity_poly.type
_entity_poly.pdbx_seq_one_letter_code
_entity_poly.pdbx_strand_id
1 'polypeptide(L)'
;MTQAIILLDYLNYLKTIRGLSATTIKEYSYDLENFFDFQILRKIYFADKQKFDNEFNSDSINQYINAKFLEDLTIQDFYAYLSYLDNEKDDNATTRSRKISALRSFYKYLYQEIEVIDKNITEKLHNPKISKRQPVYLTLDETEMLLDTVNQEKNDFLRARDMAIIFTFLTTGMRLSELVSINVSDIENDHFKIIGKGNKERTIYLTENALKLIHHYLRVRNEYLSGLYVDALFISTRKKRISNRTVQATIDKYLLKAGFDTSVYSTHKLRHTAATLMYKYGNVDIRALKDILGHANISTTQIYTHLEDEDLKNAINKNPLSKLEM
;
A
#
# COMPACT_ATOMS: atom_id res chain seq x y z
N MET A 1 14.36 2.46 22.66
CA MET A 1 15.52 1.90 21.97
C MET A 1 16.44 3.04 21.60
N THR A 2 17.66 3.03 22.04
CA THR A 2 18.67 4.05 21.71
C THR A 2 19.22 3.70 20.33
N GLN A 3 18.88 4.49 19.31
CA GLN A 3 19.40 4.29 17.96
C GLN A 3 20.84 4.78 17.83
N ALA A 4 21.62 4.18 16.92
CA ALA A 4 22.91 4.71 16.55
C ALA A 4 22.78 6.15 16.03
N ILE A 5 23.66 7.06 16.44
CA ILE A 5 23.63 8.47 16.05
C ILE A 5 23.54 8.63 14.54
N ILE A 6 24.36 7.91 13.80
CA ILE A 6 24.39 7.94 12.32
C ILE A 6 23.06 7.49 11.70
N LEU A 7 22.36 6.55 12.34
CA LEU A 7 21.03 6.11 11.92
C LEU A 7 19.98 7.16 12.22
N LEU A 8 20.04 7.78 13.40
CA LEU A 8 19.14 8.87 13.80
C LEU A 8 19.26 10.07 12.85
N ASP A 9 20.49 10.46 12.51
CA ASP A 9 20.77 11.55 11.55
C ASP A 9 20.20 11.24 10.18
N TYR A 10 20.35 10.00 9.71
CA TYR A 10 19.72 9.55 8.47
C TYR A 10 18.20 9.63 8.52
N LEU A 11 17.56 9.18 9.60
CA LEU A 11 16.10 9.24 9.71
C LEU A 11 15.59 10.69 9.76
N ASN A 12 16.35 11.59 10.40
CA ASN A 12 16.08 13.03 10.37
C ASN A 12 16.24 13.62 8.96
N TYR A 13 17.29 13.24 8.22
CA TYR A 13 17.47 13.61 6.81
C TYR A 13 16.27 13.15 5.95
N LEU A 14 15.81 11.91 6.12
CA LEU A 14 14.63 11.41 5.40
C LEU A 14 13.38 12.24 5.67
N LYS A 15 13.21 12.71 6.91
CA LYS A 15 12.07 13.54 7.33
C LYS A 15 12.18 14.95 6.79
N THR A 16 13.32 15.61 7.03
CA THR A 16 13.47 17.06 6.84
C THR A 16 13.85 17.45 5.42
N ILE A 17 14.69 16.64 4.77
CA ILE A 17 15.21 16.95 3.41
C ILE A 17 14.41 16.17 2.35
N ARG A 18 14.14 14.87 2.60
CA ARG A 18 13.46 14.04 1.61
C ARG A 18 11.92 14.10 1.73
N GLY A 19 11.38 14.67 2.80
CA GLY A 19 9.94 14.82 3.03
C GLY A 19 9.18 13.48 3.07
N LEU A 20 9.83 12.39 3.54
CA LEU A 20 9.17 11.08 3.59
C LEU A 20 8.15 11.02 4.72
N SER A 21 7.12 10.20 4.52
CA SER A 21 6.08 9.99 5.53
C SER A 21 6.62 9.32 6.78
N ALA A 22 6.02 9.62 7.94
CA ALA A 22 6.38 8.99 9.21
C ALA A 22 6.32 7.46 9.16
N THR A 23 5.38 6.89 8.40
CA THR A 23 5.26 5.44 8.20
C THR A 23 6.46 4.89 7.46
N THR A 24 6.89 5.53 6.36
CA THR A 24 8.06 5.09 5.58
C THR A 24 9.33 5.17 6.41
N ILE A 25 9.49 6.25 7.20
CA ILE A 25 10.65 6.43 8.09
C ILE A 25 10.69 5.32 9.15
N LYS A 26 9.54 5.00 9.76
CA LYS A 26 9.44 3.92 10.74
C LYS A 26 9.79 2.55 10.15
N GLU A 27 9.33 2.26 8.94
CA GLU A 27 9.66 1.01 8.23
C GLU A 27 11.16 0.93 7.92
N TYR A 28 11.75 2.03 7.45
CA TYR A 28 13.20 2.08 7.18
C TYR A 28 14.03 1.94 8.46
N SER A 29 13.64 2.58 9.55
CA SER A 29 14.27 2.39 10.86
C SER A 29 14.30 0.91 11.25
N TYR A 30 13.13 0.28 11.23
CA TYR A 30 12.99 -1.14 11.57
C TYR A 30 13.82 -2.06 10.65
N ASP A 31 13.85 -1.79 9.34
CA ASP A 31 14.63 -2.59 8.40
C ASP A 31 16.15 -2.48 8.65
N LEU A 32 16.62 -1.26 8.94
CA LEU A 32 18.04 -1.00 9.22
C LEU A 32 18.46 -1.56 10.58
N GLU A 33 17.63 -1.41 11.61
CA GLU A 33 17.88 -2.00 12.94
C GLU A 33 18.04 -3.52 12.82
N ASN A 34 17.10 -4.20 12.14
CA ASN A 34 17.21 -5.65 11.93
C ASN A 34 18.46 -6.07 11.14
N PHE A 35 18.88 -5.26 10.17
CA PHE A 35 20.11 -5.52 9.42
C PHE A 35 21.34 -5.40 10.32
N PHE A 36 21.42 -4.35 11.12
CA PHE A 36 22.56 -4.13 12.01
C PHE A 36 22.61 -5.13 13.14
N ASP A 37 21.49 -5.49 13.74
CA ASP A 37 21.43 -6.56 14.75
C ASP A 37 21.98 -7.88 14.18
N PHE A 38 21.57 -8.23 12.95
CA PHE A 38 22.10 -9.42 12.27
C PHE A 38 23.61 -9.33 12.02
N GLN A 39 24.12 -8.19 11.56
CA GLN A 39 25.54 -8.03 11.26
C GLN A 39 26.39 -8.01 12.55
N ILE A 40 25.92 -7.39 13.62
CA ILE A 40 26.57 -7.38 14.92
C ILE A 40 26.63 -8.81 15.48
N LEU A 41 25.50 -9.53 15.48
CA LEU A 41 25.45 -10.93 15.90
C LEU A 41 26.47 -11.77 15.12
N ARG A 42 26.51 -11.61 13.79
CA ARG A 42 27.36 -12.42 12.91
C ARG A 42 28.83 -12.09 13.03
N LYS A 43 29.22 -10.81 13.04
CA LYS A 43 30.63 -10.38 12.95
C LYS A 43 31.29 -10.16 14.31
N ILE A 44 30.55 -9.76 15.31
CA ILE A 44 31.08 -9.41 16.63
C ILE A 44 30.89 -10.57 17.60
N TYR A 45 29.70 -11.17 17.58
CA TYR A 45 29.39 -12.30 18.45
C TYR A 45 29.57 -13.67 17.79
N PHE A 46 30.15 -13.72 16.56
CA PHE A 46 30.44 -14.95 15.83
C PHE A 46 29.23 -15.91 15.74
N ALA A 47 28.04 -15.38 15.57
CA ALA A 47 26.75 -16.07 15.55
C ALA A 47 26.35 -16.75 16.87
N ASP A 48 27.03 -16.45 17.98
CA ASP A 48 26.60 -16.87 19.32
C ASP A 48 25.42 -16.03 19.80
N LYS A 49 24.21 -16.53 19.54
CA LYS A 49 22.98 -15.84 19.87
C LYS A 49 22.79 -15.69 21.39
N GLN A 50 23.19 -16.68 22.19
CA GLN A 50 23.04 -16.62 23.64
C GLN A 50 23.93 -15.52 24.24
N LYS A 51 25.15 -15.39 23.76
CA LYS A 51 26.05 -14.31 24.14
C LYS A 51 25.53 -12.96 23.69
N PHE A 52 25.01 -12.85 22.45
CA PHE A 52 24.40 -11.64 21.93
C PHE A 52 23.19 -11.21 22.78
N ASP A 53 22.26 -12.11 23.05
CA ASP A 53 21.04 -11.80 23.84
C ASP A 53 21.37 -11.38 25.29
N ASN A 54 22.48 -11.85 25.86
CA ASN A 54 22.90 -11.50 27.21
C ASN A 54 23.74 -10.23 27.29
N GLU A 55 24.59 -9.94 26.32
CA GLU A 55 25.57 -8.87 26.36
C GLU A 55 25.21 -7.64 25.52
N PHE A 56 24.43 -7.85 24.44
CA PHE A 56 24.03 -6.76 23.55
C PHE A 56 23.01 -5.85 24.22
N ASN A 57 23.42 -4.61 24.46
CA ASN A 57 22.54 -3.56 24.95
C ASN A 57 22.33 -2.52 23.84
N SER A 58 21.07 -2.18 23.58
CA SER A 58 20.72 -1.12 22.63
C SER A 58 21.40 0.23 22.91
N ASP A 59 21.75 0.50 24.17
CA ASP A 59 22.48 1.72 24.55
C ASP A 59 23.94 1.72 24.09
N SER A 60 24.50 0.54 23.82
CA SER A 60 25.86 0.36 23.29
C SER A 60 25.95 0.30 21.77
N ILE A 61 24.84 0.40 21.06
CA ILE A 61 24.78 0.24 19.59
C ILE A 61 25.73 1.21 18.86
N ASN A 62 25.94 2.42 19.40
CA ASN A 62 26.88 3.40 18.85
C ASN A 62 28.33 2.93 18.85
N GLN A 63 28.71 1.97 19.72
CA GLN A 63 30.06 1.41 19.76
C GLN A 63 30.32 0.50 18.57
N TYR A 64 29.25 -0.12 18.06
CA TYR A 64 29.33 -1.09 16.97
C TYR A 64 29.11 -0.44 15.61
N ILE A 65 28.11 0.45 15.47
CA ILE A 65 27.76 1.07 14.20
C ILE A 65 28.52 2.40 14.05
N ASN A 66 29.74 2.31 13.57
CA ASN A 66 30.60 3.46 13.24
C ASN A 66 31.06 3.37 11.78
N ALA A 67 31.75 4.40 11.28
CA ALA A 67 32.24 4.47 9.90
C ALA A 67 33.03 3.24 9.48
N LYS A 68 33.98 2.81 10.34
CA LYS A 68 34.80 1.63 10.06
C LYS A 68 33.98 0.35 9.93
N PHE A 69 33.03 0.10 10.84
CA PHE A 69 32.14 -1.05 10.75
C PHE A 69 31.34 -1.05 9.44
N LEU A 70 30.85 0.13 9.02
CA LEU A 70 30.06 0.29 7.79
C LEU A 70 30.90 0.06 6.53
N GLU A 71 32.16 0.47 6.52
CA GLU A 71 33.12 0.24 5.44
C GLU A 71 33.59 -1.21 5.34
N ASP A 72 33.76 -1.89 6.49
CA ASP A 72 34.21 -3.28 6.58
C ASP A 72 33.12 -4.29 6.14
N LEU A 73 31.88 -3.82 5.93
CA LEU A 73 30.81 -4.67 5.39
C LEU A 73 31.05 -4.93 3.91
N THR A 74 31.00 -6.20 3.54
CA THR A 74 31.19 -6.69 2.17
C THR A 74 29.85 -7.06 1.53
N ILE A 75 29.80 -7.21 0.21
CA ILE A 75 28.61 -7.66 -0.49
C ILE A 75 28.12 -9.04 0.00
N GLN A 76 29.04 -9.91 0.45
CA GLN A 76 28.71 -11.20 1.04
C GLN A 76 27.92 -11.04 2.35
N ASP A 77 28.16 -9.99 3.13
CA ASP A 77 27.43 -9.73 4.37
C ASP A 77 25.96 -9.37 4.08
N PHE A 78 25.73 -8.60 3.01
CA PHE A 78 24.36 -8.31 2.55
C PHE A 78 23.66 -9.55 2.02
N TYR A 79 24.33 -10.38 1.22
CA TYR A 79 23.75 -11.63 0.74
C TYR A 79 23.49 -12.63 1.88
N ALA A 80 24.34 -12.69 2.89
CA ALA A 80 24.09 -13.50 4.08
C ALA A 80 22.84 -13.05 4.84
N TYR A 81 22.61 -11.73 4.96
CA TYR A 81 21.37 -11.19 5.53
C TYR A 81 20.15 -11.56 4.69
N LEU A 82 20.22 -11.43 3.37
CA LEU A 82 19.11 -11.81 2.49
C LEU A 82 18.80 -13.31 2.57
N SER A 83 19.82 -14.15 2.70
CA SER A 83 19.65 -15.59 2.91
C SER A 83 19.00 -15.91 4.27
N TYR A 84 19.41 -15.20 5.33
CA TYR A 84 18.77 -15.30 6.64
C TYR A 84 17.27 -14.91 6.59
N LEU A 85 16.95 -13.83 5.88
CA LEU A 85 15.55 -13.38 5.71
C LEU A 85 14.71 -14.42 4.94
N ASP A 86 15.30 -15.10 3.96
CA ASP A 86 14.63 -16.14 3.17
C ASP A 86 14.40 -17.42 3.99
N ASN A 87 15.47 -17.93 4.60
CA ASN A 87 15.49 -19.27 5.19
C ASN A 87 14.94 -19.31 6.63
N GLU A 88 15.15 -18.24 7.42
CA GLU A 88 14.82 -18.23 8.85
C GLU A 88 13.64 -17.32 9.20
N LYS A 89 13.37 -16.27 8.39
CA LYS A 89 12.27 -15.33 8.60
C LYS A 89 11.11 -15.55 7.64
N ASP A 90 11.27 -16.41 6.64
CA ASP A 90 10.28 -16.67 5.59
C ASP A 90 9.79 -15.39 4.89
N ASP A 91 10.68 -14.41 4.78
CA ASP A 91 10.40 -13.15 4.11
C ASP A 91 10.26 -13.39 2.60
N ASN A 92 9.13 -13.01 2.02
CA ASN A 92 8.94 -13.12 0.58
C ASN A 92 9.84 -12.14 -0.21
N ALA A 93 9.99 -12.37 -1.53
CA ALA A 93 10.84 -11.57 -2.41
C ALA A 93 10.50 -10.07 -2.39
N THR A 94 9.22 -9.71 -2.23
CA THR A 94 8.78 -8.30 -2.14
C THR A 94 9.26 -7.64 -0.86
N THR A 95 9.16 -8.33 0.28
CA THR A 95 9.66 -7.85 1.58
C THR A 95 11.16 -7.67 1.54
N ARG A 96 11.91 -8.66 1.01
CA ARG A 96 13.35 -8.54 0.83
C ARG A 96 13.75 -7.39 -0.09
N SER A 97 13.01 -7.16 -1.19
CA SER A 97 13.24 -6.03 -2.09
C SER A 97 13.03 -4.67 -1.41
N ARG A 98 12.03 -4.55 -0.51
CA ARG A 98 11.80 -3.34 0.29
C ARG A 98 12.97 -3.09 1.25
N LYS A 99 13.45 -4.13 1.95
CA LYS A 99 14.60 -4.04 2.86
C LYS A 99 15.88 -3.63 2.10
N ILE A 100 16.11 -4.17 0.91
CA ILE A 100 17.21 -3.72 0.02
C ILE A 100 17.07 -2.24 -0.31
N SER A 101 15.87 -1.74 -0.54
CA SER A 101 15.65 -0.31 -0.83
C SER A 101 16.00 0.58 0.36
N ALA A 102 15.71 0.15 1.60
CA ALA A 102 16.12 0.86 2.81
C ALA A 102 17.64 0.89 2.94
N LEU A 103 18.32 -0.25 2.74
CA LEU A 103 19.79 -0.37 2.78
C LEU A 103 20.44 0.52 1.70
N ARG A 104 19.95 0.48 0.46
CA ARG A 104 20.48 1.35 -0.62
C ARG A 104 20.30 2.82 -0.31
N SER A 105 19.16 3.21 0.24
CA SER A 105 18.90 4.60 0.61
C SER A 105 19.83 5.08 1.71
N PHE A 106 20.09 4.22 2.71
CA PHE A 106 21.01 4.53 3.79
C PHE A 106 22.46 4.61 3.32
N TYR A 107 22.97 3.63 2.55
CA TYR A 107 24.33 3.66 2.02
C TYR A 107 24.57 4.78 1.00
N LYS A 108 23.51 5.15 0.25
CA LYS A 108 23.57 6.34 -0.59
C LYS A 108 23.73 7.62 0.23
N TYR A 109 23.02 7.75 1.35
CA TYR A 109 23.17 8.88 2.28
C TYR A 109 24.59 8.94 2.84
N LEU A 110 25.13 7.80 3.32
CA LEU A 110 26.50 7.73 3.86
C LEU A 110 27.57 8.15 2.85
N TYR A 111 27.40 7.74 1.60
CA TYR A 111 28.36 7.98 0.53
C TYR A 111 28.22 9.38 -0.11
N GLN A 112 27.01 9.81 -0.44
CA GLN A 112 26.77 11.01 -1.25
C GLN A 112 26.45 12.27 -0.44
N GLU A 113 25.84 12.13 0.75
CA GLU A 113 25.38 13.29 1.52
C GLU A 113 26.34 13.65 2.66
N ILE A 114 26.89 12.68 3.35
CA ILE A 114 27.78 12.90 4.52
C ILE A 114 29.20 12.38 4.33
N GLU A 115 29.51 11.74 3.22
CA GLU A 115 30.86 11.28 2.83
C GLU A 115 31.60 10.50 3.91
N VAL A 116 30.88 9.65 4.67
CA VAL A 116 31.44 8.85 5.77
C VAL A 116 32.09 7.57 5.27
N ILE A 117 31.72 7.10 4.07
CA ILE A 117 32.26 5.91 3.41
C ILE A 117 32.81 6.23 2.03
N ASP A 118 33.91 5.60 1.63
CA ASP A 118 34.58 5.85 0.36
C ASP A 118 33.86 5.25 -0.86
N LYS A 119 32.99 4.27 -0.65
CA LYS A 119 32.27 3.57 -1.74
C LYS A 119 30.89 3.07 -1.28
N ASN A 120 29.95 3.13 -2.19
CA ASN A 120 28.60 2.57 -1.95
C ASN A 120 28.53 1.11 -2.41
N ILE A 121 28.76 0.18 -1.49
CA ILE A 121 28.75 -1.27 -1.77
C ILE A 121 27.37 -1.76 -2.25
N THR A 122 26.26 -1.07 -1.86
CA THR A 122 24.91 -1.49 -2.19
C THR A 122 24.52 -1.27 -3.65
N GLU A 123 25.35 -0.57 -4.45
CA GLU A 123 25.16 -0.46 -5.90
C GLU A 123 25.24 -1.81 -6.61
N LYS A 124 26.05 -2.73 -6.05
CA LYS A 124 26.20 -4.11 -6.54
C LYS A 124 25.12 -5.07 -6.04
N LEU A 125 24.26 -4.63 -5.13
CA LEU A 125 23.23 -5.47 -4.55
C LEU A 125 22.06 -5.62 -5.55
N HIS A 126 21.69 -6.84 -5.88
CA HIS A 126 20.58 -7.12 -6.81
C HIS A 126 19.28 -7.41 -6.04
N ASN A 127 18.17 -6.96 -6.61
CA ASN A 127 16.85 -7.31 -6.07
C ASN A 127 16.53 -8.78 -6.38
N PRO A 128 15.84 -9.49 -5.46
CA PRO A 128 15.30 -10.80 -5.77
C PRO A 128 14.38 -10.75 -6.98
N LYS A 129 14.33 -11.81 -7.76
CA LYS A 129 13.35 -11.93 -8.85
C LYS A 129 11.95 -12.02 -8.24
N ILE A 130 11.10 -11.06 -8.56
CA ILE A 130 9.68 -11.06 -8.19
C ILE A 130 8.92 -11.60 -9.39
N SER A 131 8.23 -12.73 -9.23
CA SER A 131 7.33 -13.23 -10.26
C SER A 131 6.18 -12.24 -10.44
N LYS A 132 5.97 -11.79 -11.69
CA LYS A 132 4.79 -10.98 -12.02
C LYS A 132 3.57 -11.89 -11.94
N ARG A 133 2.79 -11.77 -10.87
CA ARG A 133 1.49 -12.44 -10.77
C ARG A 133 0.46 -11.57 -11.48
N GLN A 134 -0.47 -12.21 -12.18
CA GLN A 134 -1.63 -11.48 -12.68
C GLN A 134 -2.42 -10.87 -11.51
N PRO A 135 -3.00 -9.68 -11.68
CA PRO A 135 -3.80 -9.07 -10.64
C PRO A 135 -5.03 -9.95 -10.35
N VAL A 136 -5.21 -10.29 -9.09
CA VAL A 136 -6.43 -10.93 -8.62
C VAL A 136 -7.48 -9.85 -8.42
N TYR A 137 -8.67 -10.05 -8.99
CA TYR A 137 -9.82 -9.13 -8.90
C TYR A 137 -11.12 -9.95 -8.88
N LEU A 138 -12.21 -9.36 -8.41
CA LEU A 138 -13.55 -9.94 -8.50
C LEU A 138 -14.14 -9.68 -9.89
N THR A 139 -14.77 -10.69 -10.48
CA THR A 139 -15.60 -10.51 -11.67
C THR A 139 -16.80 -9.61 -11.39
N LEU A 140 -17.56 -9.23 -12.40
CA LEU A 140 -18.79 -8.44 -12.22
C LEU A 140 -19.79 -9.20 -11.32
N ASP A 141 -20.07 -10.46 -11.65
CA ASP A 141 -21.00 -11.31 -10.88
C ASP A 141 -20.54 -11.50 -9.42
N GLU A 142 -19.25 -11.72 -9.20
CA GLU A 142 -18.66 -11.82 -7.85
C GLU A 142 -18.76 -10.49 -7.09
N THR A 143 -18.65 -9.38 -7.80
CA THR A 143 -18.82 -8.03 -7.21
C THR A 143 -20.27 -7.81 -6.79
N GLU A 144 -21.25 -8.21 -7.61
CA GLU A 144 -22.67 -8.16 -7.29
C GLU A 144 -23.00 -9.06 -6.09
N MET A 145 -22.48 -10.28 -6.05
CA MET A 145 -22.64 -11.20 -4.90
C MET A 145 -22.08 -10.62 -3.59
N LEU A 146 -20.95 -9.90 -3.65
CA LEU A 146 -20.41 -9.19 -2.50
C LEU A 146 -21.39 -8.07 -2.03
N LEU A 147 -21.91 -7.26 -2.94
CA LEU A 147 -22.87 -6.19 -2.63
C LEU A 147 -24.19 -6.74 -2.06
N ASP A 148 -24.70 -7.82 -2.61
CA ASP A 148 -25.88 -8.51 -2.08
C ASP A 148 -25.67 -9.02 -0.66
N THR A 149 -24.48 -9.54 -0.37
CA THR A 149 -24.08 -9.96 0.97
C THR A 149 -24.07 -8.80 1.96
N VAL A 150 -23.61 -7.62 1.54
CA VAL A 150 -23.67 -6.39 2.36
C VAL A 150 -25.13 -5.97 2.61
N ASN A 151 -25.96 -6.08 1.61
CA ASN A 151 -27.39 -5.70 1.70
C ASN A 151 -28.17 -6.60 2.69
N GLN A 152 -27.69 -7.80 3.00
CA GLN A 152 -28.27 -8.71 4.00
C GLN A 152 -27.90 -8.34 5.45
N GLU A 153 -27.09 -7.30 5.68
CA GLU A 153 -26.76 -6.87 7.05
C GLU A 153 -28.01 -6.33 7.76
N LYS A 154 -28.29 -6.91 8.94
CA LYS A 154 -29.52 -6.61 9.69
C LYS A 154 -29.53 -5.26 10.37
N ASN A 155 -28.36 -4.77 10.76
CA ASN A 155 -28.23 -3.46 11.40
C ASN A 155 -28.25 -2.35 10.32
N ASP A 156 -29.27 -1.50 10.33
CA ASP A 156 -29.48 -0.48 9.32
C ASP A 156 -28.34 0.51 9.18
N PHE A 157 -27.77 0.94 10.31
CA PHE A 157 -26.61 1.84 10.29
C PHE A 157 -25.39 1.15 9.64
N LEU A 158 -25.09 -0.10 10.02
CA LEU A 158 -23.97 -0.84 9.45
C LEU A 158 -24.22 -1.12 7.96
N ARG A 159 -25.43 -1.53 7.59
CA ARG A 159 -25.80 -1.80 6.19
C ARG A 159 -25.60 -0.57 5.32
N ALA A 160 -26.19 0.57 5.71
CA ALA A 160 -26.08 1.81 4.97
C ALA A 160 -24.63 2.30 4.85
N ARG A 161 -23.87 2.25 5.95
CA ARG A 161 -22.48 2.65 5.98
C ARG A 161 -21.59 1.76 5.10
N ASP A 162 -21.70 0.45 5.31
CA ASP A 162 -20.81 -0.52 4.68
C ASP A 162 -21.10 -0.63 3.18
N MET A 163 -22.37 -0.50 2.78
CA MET A 163 -22.76 -0.40 1.37
C MET A 163 -22.18 0.86 0.73
N ALA A 164 -22.31 2.02 1.36
CA ALA A 164 -21.74 3.26 0.84
C ALA A 164 -20.20 3.19 0.74
N ILE A 165 -19.53 2.62 1.72
CA ILE A 165 -18.06 2.40 1.70
C ILE A 165 -17.66 1.49 0.54
N ILE A 166 -18.21 0.28 0.48
CA ILE A 166 -17.77 -0.75 -0.46
C ILE A 166 -18.13 -0.35 -1.89
N PHE A 167 -19.32 0.19 -2.13
CA PHE A 167 -19.73 0.63 -3.46
C PHE A 167 -18.87 1.81 -3.95
N THR A 168 -18.63 2.82 -3.12
CA THR A 168 -17.72 3.93 -3.46
C THR A 168 -16.32 3.41 -3.78
N PHE A 169 -15.82 2.47 -3.00
CA PHE A 169 -14.49 1.90 -3.20
C PHE A 169 -14.38 1.14 -4.54
N LEU A 170 -15.40 0.35 -4.88
CA LEU A 170 -15.48 -0.42 -6.12
C LEU A 170 -15.69 0.46 -7.36
N THR A 171 -16.39 1.59 -7.23
CA THR A 171 -16.69 2.47 -8.38
C THR A 171 -15.61 3.53 -8.62
N THR A 172 -14.85 3.92 -7.60
CA THR A 172 -13.81 4.95 -7.72
C THR A 172 -12.39 4.41 -7.74
N GLY A 173 -12.18 3.24 -7.18
CA GLY A 173 -10.84 2.66 -7.00
C GLY A 173 -9.91 3.53 -6.15
N MET A 174 -10.42 4.42 -5.32
CA MET A 174 -9.62 5.30 -4.46
C MET A 174 -8.79 4.51 -3.43
N ARG A 175 -7.80 5.14 -2.80
CA ARG A 175 -7.04 4.49 -1.73
C ARG A 175 -7.87 4.42 -0.45
N LEU A 176 -7.68 3.35 0.33
CA LEU A 176 -8.38 3.20 1.61
C LEU A 176 -8.13 4.39 2.56
N SER A 177 -6.90 4.88 2.63
CA SER A 177 -6.59 6.06 3.44
C SER A 177 -7.30 7.32 2.96
N GLU A 178 -7.50 7.48 1.66
CA GLU A 178 -8.27 8.57 1.08
C GLU A 178 -9.74 8.45 1.48
N LEU A 179 -10.34 7.28 1.34
CA LEU A 179 -11.75 7.03 1.70
C LEU A 179 -12.04 7.36 3.18
N VAL A 180 -11.19 6.90 4.10
CA VAL A 180 -11.42 7.15 5.54
C VAL A 180 -11.13 8.61 5.95
N SER A 181 -10.36 9.36 5.16
CA SER A 181 -10.05 10.75 5.43
C SER A 181 -11.17 11.72 5.03
N ILE A 182 -12.12 11.31 4.18
CA ILE A 182 -13.18 12.16 3.65
C ILE A 182 -14.03 12.75 4.79
N ASN A 183 -14.29 14.04 4.70
CA ASN A 183 -15.23 14.76 5.54
C ASN A 183 -16.57 14.93 4.84
N VAL A 184 -17.61 15.23 5.58
CA VAL A 184 -18.92 15.58 4.98
C VAL A 184 -18.78 16.85 4.14
N SER A 185 -17.95 17.80 4.57
CA SER A 185 -17.65 19.05 3.86
C SER A 185 -16.88 18.86 2.54
N ASP A 186 -16.25 17.71 2.31
CA ASP A 186 -15.49 17.44 1.08
C ASP A 186 -16.39 16.93 -0.08
N ILE A 187 -17.69 16.79 0.18
CA ILE A 187 -18.68 16.37 -0.83
C ILE A 187 -19.14 17.61 -1.61
N GLU A 188 -18.81 17.66 -2.89
CA GLU A 188 -19.27 18.71 -3.80
C GLU A 188 -20.05 18.08 -4.96
N ASN A 189 -21.36 18.36 -5.04
CA ASN A 189 -22.24 17.85 -6.10
C ASN A 189 -22.04 16.34 -6.39
N ASP A 190 -21.22 16.02 -7.38
CA ASP A 190 -20.96 14.68 -7.92
C ASP A 190 -19.52 14.16 -7.66
N HIS A 191 -18.77 14.80 -6.77
CA HIS A 191 -17.38 14.44 -6.53
C HIS A 191 -16.91 14.73 -5.10
N PHE A 192 -15.79 14.10 -4.75
CA PHE A 192 -15.00 14.45 -3.56
C PHE A 192 -13.79 15.27 -3.97
N LYS A 193 -13.49 16.30 -3.21
CA LYS A 193 -12.16 16.93 -3.19
C LYS A 193 -11.32 16.29 -2.12
N ILE A 194 -10.22 15.67 -2.49
CA ILE A 194 -9.31 14.99 -1.55
C ILE A 194 -7.88 15.46 -1.74
N ILE A 195 -7.12 15.38 -0.65
CA ILE A 195 -5.68 15.62 -0.66
C ILE A 195 -4.97 14.27 -0.78
N GLY A 196 -4.32 14.04 -1.90
CA GLY A 196 -3.58 12.82 -2.20
C GLY A 196 -2.12 12.84 -1.69
N LYS A 197 -1.34 11.85 -2.11
CA LYS A 197 0.09 11.76 -1.76
C LYS A 197 0.86 12.99 -2.25
N GLY A 198 1.65 13.59 -1.37
CA GLY A 198 2.44 14.79 -1.67
C GLY A 198 1.64 16.09 -1.58
N ASN A 199 0.55 16.10 -0.81
CA ASN A 199 -0.32 17.27 -0.58
C ASN A 199 -0.95 17.84 -1.87
N LYS A 200 -1.16 16.98 -2.90
CA LYS A 200 -1.80 17.38 -4.15
C LYS A 200 -3.30 17.12 -4.05
N GLU A 201 -4.08 18.15 -4.31
CA GLU A 201 -5.53 17.99 -4.46
C GLU A 201 -5.87 17.18 -5.70
N ARG A 202 -6.87 16.31 -5.57
CA ARG A 202 -7.48 15.63 -6.71
C ARG A 202 -8.98 15.47 -6.50
N THR A 203 -9.70 15.53 -7.61
CA THR A 203 -11.12 15.28 -7.67
C THR A 203 -11.38 13.81 -7.91
N ILE A 204 -12.32 13.22 -7.17
CA ILE A 204 -12.82 11.87 -7.38
C ILE A 204 -14.30 11.95 -7.70
N TYR A 205 -14.63 11.71 -8.96
CA TYR A 205 -16.02 11.69 -9.44
C TYR A 205 -16.76 10.46 -8.92
N LEU A 206 -18.02 10.66 -8.59
CA LEU A 206 -18.92 9.64 -8.05
C LEU A 206 -19.97 9.28 -9.10
N THR A 207 -20.32 8.02 -9.18
CA THR A 207 -21.47 7.60 -9.97
C THR A 207 -22.77 8.03 -9.27
N GLU A 208 -23.85 8.18 -10.02
CA GLU A 208 -25.17 8.54 -9.47
C GLU A 208 -25.61 7.57 -8.36
N ASN A 209 -25.34 6.27 -8.53
CA ASN A 209 -25.67 5.26 -7.52
C ASN A 209 -24.78 5.39 -6.26
N ALA A 210 -23.51 5.74 -6.39
CA ALA A 210 -22.65 6.01 -5.25
C ALA A 210 -23.17 7.21 -4.43
N LEU A 211 -23.57 8.28 -5.12
CA LEU A 211 -24.18 9.44 -4.48
C LEU A 211 -25.47 9.10 -3.75
N LYS A 212 -26.37 8.33 -4.37
CA LYS A 212 -27.62 7.87 -3.73
C LYS A 212 -27.34 7.09 -2.44
N LEU A 213 -26.36 6.17 -2.48
CA LEU A 213 -25.96 5.38 -1.32
C LEU A 213 -25.32 6.24 -0.22
N ILE A 214 -24.49 7.20 -0.58
CA ILE A 214 -23.88 8.14 0.37
C ILE A 214 -24.95 9.02 1.01
N HIS A 215 -25.88 9.56 0.25
CA HIS A 215 -26.99 10.36 0.79
C HIS A 215 -27.92 9.54 1.70
N HIS A 216 -28.20 8.29 1.33
CA HIS A 216 -28.93 7.38 2.21
C HIS A 216 -28.17 7.15 3.53
N TYR A 217 -26.89 6.84 3.44
CA TYR A 217 -26.05 6.67 4.61
C TYR A 217 -26.00 7.94 5.48
N LEU A 218 -25.88 9.12 4.90
CA LEU A 218 -25.85 10.39 5.65
C LEU A 218 -27.12 10.60 6.48
N ARG A 219 -28.29 10.22 5.97
CA ARG A 219 -29.56 10.28 6.74
C ARG A 219 -29.49 9.35 7.96
N VAL A 220 -29.18 8.07 7.73
CA VAL A 220 -29.07 7.06 8.79
C VAL A 220 -27.96 7.42 9.80
N ARG A 221 -26.85 7.98 9.29
CA ARG A 221 -25.73 8.46 10.12
C ARG A 221 -26.14 9.59 11.06
N ASN A 222 -26.90 10.57 10.57
CA ASN A 222 -27.36 11.70 11.38
C ASN A 222 -28.31 11.25 12.49
N GLU A 223 -29.21 10.34 12.22
CA GLU A 223 -30.05 9.69 13.22
C GLU A 223 -29.20 8.93 14.26
N TYR A 224 -28.21 8.15 13.81
CA TYR A 224 -27.29 7.43 14.69
C TYR A 224 -26.45 8.36 15.59
N LEU A 225 -26.01 9.51 15.07
CA LEU A 225 -25.26 10.50 15.84
C LEU A 225 -26.09 11.18 16.94
N SER A 226 -27.42 11.27 16.76
CA SER A 226 -28.34 11.87 17.74
C SER A 226 -27.92 13.30 18.16
N GLY A 227 -27.57 14.14 17.19
CA GLY A 227 -27.14 15.53 17.40
C GLY A 227 -25.65 15.73 17.68
N LEU A 228 -24.87 14.67 17.80
CA LEU A 228 -23.40 14.81 17.94
C LEU A 228 -22.79 15.26 16.62
N TYR A 229 -22.04 16.34 16.62
CA TYR A 229 -21.29 16.79 15.45
C TYR A 229 -20.00 15.96 15.24
N VAL A 230 -19.87 15.40 14.07
CA VAL A 230 -18.65 14.69 13.59
C VAL A 230 -18.47 15.05 12.11
N ASP A 231 -17.38 15.66 11.75
CA ASP A 231 -17.10 16.06 10.36
C ASP A 231 -16.79 14.88 9.45
N ALA A 232 -16.19 13.80 9.98
CA ALA A 232 -15.86 12.61 9.18
C ALA A 232 -17.07 12.04 8.46
N LEU A 233 -16.96 11.80 7.14
CA LEU A 233 -18.02 11.17 6.36
C LEU A 233 -18.35 9.79 6.93
N PHE A 234 -17.38 8.90 6.98
CA PHE A 234 -17.57 7.54 7.50
C PHE A 234 -17.20 7.43 8.96
N ILE A 235 -18.15 6.97 9.78
CA ILE A 235 -17.97 6.84 11.22
C ILE A 235 -18.04 5.38 11.69
N SER A 236 -17.31 5.11 12.76
CA SER A 236 -17.36 3.83 13.48
C SER A 236 -18.59 3.76 14.40
N THR A 237 -18.87 2.58 14.95
CA THR A 237 -19.89 2.40 16.00
C THR A 237 -19.62 3.20 17.26
N ARG A 238 -18.39 3.70 17.45
CA ARG A 238 -18.00 4.60 18.54
C ARG A 238 -18.25 6.08 18.23
N LYS A 239 -18.98 6.39 17.15
CA LYS A 239 -19.29 7.75 16.69
C LYS A 239 -18.03 8.61 16.43
N LYS A 240 -16.94 7.99 15.98
CA LYS A 240 -15.67 8.65 15.60
C LYS A 240 -15.33 8.25 14.18
N ARG A 241 -14.44 9.02 13.52
CA ARG A 241 -13.91 8.65 12.20
C ARG A 241 -13.54 7.18 12.17
N ILE A 242 -13.99 6.47 11.13
CA ILE A 242 -13.65 5.07 10.94
C ILE A 242 -12.15 4.92 10.64
N SER A 243 -11.52 3.87 11.15
CA SER A 243 -10.10 3.60 10.88
C SER A 243 -9.93 2.70 9.65
N ASN A 244 -8.75 2.76 9.00
CA ASN A 244 -8.39 1.82 7.92
C ASN A 244 -8.57 0.37 8.35
N ARG A 245 -8.15 0.03 9.57
CA ARG A 245 -8.26 -1.32 10.12
C ARG A 245 -9.73 -1.76 10.26
N THR A 246 -10.62 -0.85 10.68
CA THR A 246 -12.04 -1.15 10.78
C THR A 246 -12.66 -1.41 9.42
N VAL A 247 -12.32 -0.59 8.41
CA VAL A 247 -12.82 -0.81 7.04
C VAL A 247 -12.29 -2.12 6.46
N GLN A 248 -11.00 -2.43 6.66
CA GLN A 248 -10.42 -3.71 6.25
C GLN A 248 -11.19 -4.89 6.88
N ALA A 249 -11.34 -4.89 8.21
CA ALA A 249 -12.08 -5.94 8.90
C ALA A 249 -13.55 -6.05 8.44
N THR A 250 -14.16 -4.93 8.08
CA THR A 250 -15.53 -4.91 7.52
C THR A 250 -15.58 -5.57 6.14
N ILE A 251 -14.64 -5.24 5.26
CA ILE A 251 -14.55 -5.84 3.93
C ILE A 251 -14.25 -7.34 4.04
N ASP A 252 -13.28 -7.73 4.87
CA ASP A 252 -12.92 -9.13 5.07
C ASP A 252 -14.12 -9.94 5.60
N LYS A 253 -14.91 -9.37 6.52
CA LYS A 253 -16.16 -9.96 7.01
C LYS A 253 -17.14 -10.27 5.87
N TYR A 254 -17.34 -9.33 4.94
CA TYR A 254 -18.29 -9.51 3.85
C TYR A 254 -17.74 -10.42 2.74
N LEU A 255 -16.46 -10.34 2.44
CA LEU A 255 -15.80 -11.28 1.53
C LEU A 255 -15.97 -12.74 2.04
N LEU A 256 -15.67 -12.97 3.33
CA LEU A 256 -15.84 -14.30 3.93
C LEU A 256 -17.30 -14.77 3.91
N LYS A 257 -18.27 -13.88 4.23
CA LYS A 257 -19.68 -14.21 4.18
C LYS A 257 -20.18 -14.51 2.77
N ALA A 258 -19.61 -13.87 1.76
CA ALA A 258 -19.88 -14.14 0.35
C ALA A 258 -19.14 -15.38 -0.20
N GLY A 259 -18.38 -16.10 0.64
CA GLY A 259 -17.68 -17.32 0.26
C GLY A 259 -16.30 -17.12 -0.36
N PHE A 260 -15.73 -15.89 -0.32
CA PHE A 260 -14.40 -15.60 -0.85
C PHE A 260 -13.31 -15.89 0.17
N ASP A 261 -12.18 -16.39 -0.34
CA ASP A 261 -10.97 -16.60 0.46
C ASP A 261 -10.27 -15.26 0.76
N THR A 262 -10.28 -14.83 2.01
CA THR A 262 -9.66 -13.57 2.46
C THR A 262 -8.13 -13.60 2.44
N SER A 263 -7.48 -14.74 2.25
CA SER A 263 -6.05 -14.82 1.96
C SER A 263 -5.72 -14.38 0.52
N VAL A 264 -6.68 -14.52 -0.39
CA VAL A 264 -6.60 -14.18 -1.80
C VAL A 264 -7.18 -12.78 -2.05
N TYR A 265 -8.37 -12.51 -1.54
CA TYR A 265 -9.09 -11.25 -1.70
C TYR A 265 -8.95 -10.37 -0.47
N SER A 266 -8.65 -9.11 -0.68
CA SER A 266 -8.44 -8.12 0.38
C SER A 266 -8.91 -6.74 -0.08
N THR A 267 -8.96 -5.77 0.82
CA THR A 267 -9.30 -4.38 0.48
C THR A 267 -8.48 -3.83 -0.70
N HIS A 268 -7.17 -4.18 -0.77
CA HIS A 268 -6.34 -3.76 -1.91
C HIS A 268 -6.76 -4.42 -3.22
N LYS A 269 -7.26 -5.65 -3.16
CA LYS A 269 -7.77 -6.37 -4.34
C LYS A 269 -9.10 -5.78 -4.84
N LEU A 270 -9.93 -5.22 -3.97
CA LEU A 270 -11.12 -4.48 -4.41
C LEU A 270 -10.77 -3.23 -5.23
N ARG A 271 -9.66 -2.56 -4.91
CA ARG A 271 -9.16 -1.48 -5.77
C ARG A 271 -8.66 -2.01 -7.12
N HIS A 272 -8.04 -3.21 -7.16
CA HIS A 272 -7.72 -3.89 -8.40
C HIS A 272 -8.98 -4.26 -9.18
N THR A 273 -10.03 -4.72 -8.49
CA THR A 273 -11.36 -4.98 -9.09
C THR A 273 -11.90 -3.71 -9.75
N ALA A 274 -11.96 -2.60 -9.03
CA ALA A 274 -12.43 -1.33 -9.58
C ALA A 274 -11.67 -0.92 -10.85
N ALA A 275 -10.34 -0.99 -10.81
CA ALA A 275 -9.49 -0.66 -11.94
C ALA A 275 -9.72 -1.58 -13.14
N THR A 276 -9.83 -2.88 -12.90
CA THR A 276 -10.06 -3.89 -13.96
C THR A 276 -11.45 -3.74 -14.58
N LEU A 277 -12.49 -3.52 -13.76
CA LEU A 277 -13.85 -3.30 -14.26
C LEU A 277 -13.94 -2.01 -15.09
N MET A 278 -13.32 -0.90 -14.65
CA MET A 278 -13.25 0.34 -15.44
C MET A 278 -12.52 0.11 -16.78
N TYR A 279 -11.42 -0.63 -16.78
CA TYR A 279 -10.66 -0.91 -17.98
C TYR A 279 -11.43 -1.81 -18.95
N LYS A 280 -11.98 -2.94 -18.46
CA LYS A 280 -12.67 -3.94 -19.30
C LYS A 280 -14.03 -3.45 -19.82
N TYR A 281 -14.82 -2.81 -18.97
CA TYR A 281 -16.21 -2.47 -19.30
C TYR A 281 -16.45 -0.97 -19.52
N GLY A 282 -15.61 -0.11 -18.93
CA GLY A 282 -15.73 1.35 -19.02
C GLY A 282 -15.06 1.94 -20.26
N ASN A 283 -14.39 1.14 -21.08
CA ASN A 283 -13.63 1.61 -22.25
C ASN A 283 -12.62 2.73 -21.91
N VAL A 284 -12.08 2.71 -20.69
CA VAL A 284 -11.18 3.74 -20.16
C VAL A 284 -9.76 3.49 -20.64
N ASP A 285 -9.15 4.49 -21.29
CA ASP A 285 -7.73 4.43 -21.66
C ASP A 285 -6.83 4.33 -20.42
N ILE A 286 -5.69 3.66 -20.54
CA ILE A 286 -4.75 3.42 -19.46
C ILE A 286 -4.21 4.70 -18.81
N ARG A 287 -4.11 5.81 -19.56
CA ARG A 287 -3.67 7.11 -19.05
C ARG A 287 -4.75 7.71 -18.18
N ALA A 288 -6.00 7.69 -18.64
CA ALA A 288 -7.15 8.13 -17.85
C ALA A 288 -7.31 7.26 -16.59
N LEU A 289 -7.16 5.93 -16.72
CA LEU A 289 -7.19 5.02 -15.58
C LEU A 289 -6.09 5.32 -14.54
N LYS A 290 -4.88 5.63 -15.00
CA LYS A 290 -3.76 6.05 -14.14
C LYS A 290 -4.14 7.30 -13.33
N ASP A 291 -4.77 8.28 -13.98
CA ASP A 291 -5.15 9.55 -13.35
C ASP A 291 -6.33 9.36 -12.37
N ILE A 292 -7.36 8.57 -12.75
CA ILE A 292 -8.46 8.17 -11.85
C ILE A 292 -7.92 7.50 -10.60
N LEU A 293 -6.98 6.56 -10.74
CA LEU A 293 -6.38 5.86 -9.61
C LEU A 293 -5.34 6.71 -8.84
N GLY A 294 -4.84 7.81 -9.42
CA GLY A 294 -3.78 8.63 -8.84
C GLY A 294 -2.45 7.86 -8.71
N HIS A 295 -2.07 7.12 -9.76
CA HIS A 295 -0.79 6.44 -9.84
C HIS A 295 0.29 7.40 -10.33
N ALA A 296 1.42 7.50 -9.61
CA ALA A 296 2.55 8.34 -10.03
C ALA A 296 3.18 7.82 -11.33
N ASN A 297 3.29 6.48 -11.47
CA ASN A 297 3.87 5.81 -12.63
C ASN A 297 2.82 5.00 -13.40
N ILE A 298 2.88 5.08 -14.73
CA ILE A 298 2.02 4.30 -15.63
C ILE A 298 2.26 2.79 -15.48
N SER A 299 3.48 2.37 -15.14
CA SER A 299 3.84 0.96 -14.93
C SER A 299 3.00 0.27 -13.83
N THR A 300 2.50 1.02 -12.86
CA THR A 300 1.56 0.52 -11.85
C THR A 300 0.16 0.28 -12.40
N THR A 301 -0.18 0.89 -13.52
CA THR A 301 -1.48 0.74 -14.19
C THR A 301 -1.40 -0.31 -15.32
N GLN A 302 -0.22 -0.53 -15.88
CA GLN A 302 0.01 -1.54 -16.94
C GLN A 302 -0.33 -2.97 -16.52
N ILE A 303 -0.41 -3.26 -15.23
CA ILE A 303 -0.84 -4.58 -14.76
C ILE A 303 -2.28 -4.93 -15.15
N TYR A 304 -3.11 -3.92 -15.48
CA TYR A 304 -4.50 -4.10 -15.93
C TYR A 304 -4.62 -4.27 -17.43
N THR A 305 -3.54 -4.09 -18.21
CA THR A 305 -3.52 -4.18 -19.67
C THR A 305 -3.09 -5.57 -20.19
N HIS A 306 -3.14 -6.59 -19.37
CA HIS A 306 -3.04 -7.95 -19.86
C HIS A 306 -4.30 -8.24 -20.68
N LEU A 307 -4.19 -7.95 -21.99
CA LEU A 307 -5.22 -8.23 -22.97
C LEU A 307 -5.41 -9.74 -23.03
N GLU A 308 -6.63 -10.21 -22.87
CA GLU A 308 -7.01 -11.55 -23.23
C GLU A 308 -6.87 -11.67 -24.75
N ASP A 309 -6.62 -12.87 -25.28
CA ASP A 309 -6.48 -13.10 -26.74
C ASP A 309 -7.69 -12.57 -27.53
N GLU A 310 -8.85 -12.52 -26.89
CA GLU A 310 -10.09 -11.98 -27.43
C GLU A 310 -10.06 -10.46 -27.62
N ASP A 311 -9.43 -9.72 -26.71
CA ASP A 311 -9.24 -8.27 -26.82
C ASP A 311 -8.30 -7.92 -27.98
N LEU A 312 -7.24 -8.74 -28.19
CA LEU A 312 -6.33 -8.58 -29.33
C LEU A 312 -7.04 -8.84 -30.64
N LYS A 313 -7.86 -9.91 -30.74
CA LYS A 313 -8.68 -10.20 -31.92
C LYS A 313 -9.67 -9.08 -32.21
N ASN A 314 -10.34 -8.56 -31.19
CA ASN A 314 -11.29 -7.46 -31.33
C ASN A 314 -10.61 -6.16 -31.75
N ALA A 315 -9.41 -5.86 -31.27
CA ALA A 315 -8.64 -4.70 -31.70
C ALA A 315 -8.24 -4.81 -33.19
N ILE A 316 -7.81 -5.99 -33.64
CA ILE A 316 -7.47 -6.26 -35.06
C ILE A 316 -8.73 -6.13 -35.92
N ASN A 317 -9.86 -6.70 -35.50
CA ASN A 317 -11.11 -6.61 -36.23
C ASN A 317 -11.71 -5.21 -36.31
N LYS A 318 -11.39 -4.32 -35.38
CA LYS A 318 -11.77 -2.89 -35.39
C LYS A 318 -10.88 -2.04 -36.31
N ASN A 319 -9.81 -2.59 -36.88
CA ASN A 319 -9.02 -1.87 -37.88
C ASN A 319 -9.92 -1.54 -39.09
N PRO A 320 -9.99 -0.29 -39.53
CA PRO A 320 -10.81 0.11 -40.67
C PRO A 320 -10.56 -0.73 -41.96
N LEU A 321 -9.31 -1.19 -42.10
CA LEU A 321 -8.92 -2.03 -43.27
C LEU A 321 -9.51 -3.43 -43.22
N SER A 322 -9.91 -3.95 -42.05
CA SER A 322 -10.55 -5.26 -41.93
C SER A 322 -11.94 -5.34 -42.59
N LYS A 323 -12.52 -4.18 -42.95
CA LYS A 323 -13.82 -4.04 -43.60
C LYS A 323 -13.71 -3.70 -45.10
N LEU A 324 -12.49 -3.63 -45.65
CA LEU A 324 -12.30 -3.41 -47.07
C LEU A 324 -12.57 -4.73 -47.80
N GLU A 325 -13.59 -4.74 -48.69
CA GLU A 325 -13.79 -5.79 -49.69
C GLU A 325 -12.64 -5.68 -50.71
N MET A 326 -11.81 -6.71 -50.83
CA MET A 326 -10.74 -6.82 -51.82
C MET A 326 -11.26 -7.60 -53.04
#